data_fb1043987589a9eb0bfc51aa17a2d6f3
#
_entry.id   fb1043987589a9eb0bfc51aa17a2d6f3
#
_cell.length_a   1.000
_cell.length_b   1.000
_cell.length_c   1.000
_cell.angle_alpha   90.00
_cell.angle_beta   90.00
_cell.angle_gamma   90.00
#
_symmetry.space_group_name_H-M   'P 1'
#
loop_
_entity.id
_entity.type
_entity.pdbx_description
1 polymer ?
#
loop_
_entity_poly.entity_id
_entity_poly.type
_entity_poly.pdbx_seq_one_letter_code
_entity_poly.pdbx_strand_id
1 'polypeptide(L)'
;MTLAWELRKIGVPVTIHERKPSAGGSWWEPDLTKRDLHAHRILFDRGWVNTRSLLKDMDISWDALFERHTDGVFPYMFKKFKFQDYLALLTLPFVARRDRTLKDVLQGRMSPEGASIMEHLPLIIDGITWDVMSSYEMLESFNHVGLSRQWTQRVSGKVMGDLMYEALEKVGVEFKFNTSLDELLYISDEDNYVATFSDGTKLKDELLVLCVDHSPAIKLVGDNWGPGAKTMLNDTTYGCLNLLLDYPMGAPEMKDDLEIAATTPWKLQPRVLSDGKTLSCVICNLTDSILHTPPEALKQGVLEQLGVRAPETIRVGWGSTWDGERWQFHQSSGTLALTGQLPFFGRCSRVALCGMMSERRTPYASLEAAVEVGRQFAHENFGTPTPLETLKLSHIVILLLIVFVVLIIK
;
A
#
# COMPACT_ATOMS: atom_id res chain seq x y z
N MET A 1 -14.17 6.62 3.12
CA MET A 1 -14.08 8.10 3.22
C MET A 1 -14.03 8.77 1.84
N THR A 2 -13.08 8.44 0.95
CA THR A 2 -13.00 9.07 -0.39
C THR A 2 -14.29 8.96 -1.19
N LEU A 3 -14.82 7.75 -1.32
CA LEU A 3 -16.11 7.53 -2.01
C LEU A 3 -17.23 8.37 -1.40
N ALA A 4 -17.33 8.40 -0.08
CA ALA A 4 -18.34 9.20 0.62
C ALA A 4 -18.21 10.70 0.30
N TRP A 5 -16.99 11.23 0.24
CA TRP A 5 -16.73 12.62 -0.16
C TRP A 5 -17.23 12.91 -1.58
N GLU A 6 -16.84 12.07 -2.55
CA GLU A 6 -17.24 12.28 -3.95
C GLU A 6 -18.77 12.17 -4.13
N LEU A 7 -19.42 11.23 -3.45
CA LEU A 7 -20.88 11.06 -3.50
C LEU A 7 -21.62 12.24 -2.84
N ARG A 8 -21.13 12.76 -1.72
CA ARG A 8 -21.74 13.92 -1.06
C ARG A 8 -21.66 15.20 -1.91
N LYS A 9 -20.59 15.37 -2.69
CA LYS A 9 -20.46 16.50 -3.64
C LYS A 9 -21.57 16.54 -4.68
N ILE A 10 -22.16 15.40 -5.01
CA ILE A 10 -23.29 15.26 -5.97
C ILE A 10 -24.65 15.02 -5.26
N GLY A 11 -24.70 15.19 -3.93
CA GLY A 11 -25.93 15.14 -3.14
C GLY A 11 -26.41 13.73 -2.75
N VAL A 12 -25.66 12.67 -3.03
CA VAL A 12 -26.00 11.30 -2.61
C VAL A 12 -25.79 11.14 -1.11
N PRO A 13 -26.80 10.70 -0.33
CA PRO A 13 -26.63 10.42 1.09
C PRO A 13 -25.73 9.20 1.31
N VAL A 14 -24.87 9.24 2.33
CA VAL A 14 -23.94 8.16 2.65
C VAL A 14 -23.87 7.96 4.15
N THR A 15 -23.98 6.69 4.56
CA THR A 15 -23.68 6.22 5.93
C THR A 15 -22.46 5.32 5.89
N ILE A 16 -21.47 5.57 6.75
CA ILE A 16 -20.27 4.74 6.91
C ILE A 16 -20.39 3.94 8.20
N HIS A 17 -20.34 2.61 8.09
CA HIS A 17 -20.20 1.71 9.21
C HIS A 17 -18.73 1.36 9.40
N GLU A 18 -18.16 1.67 10.56
CA GLU A 18 -16.76 1.43 10.89
C GLU A 18 -16.65 0.59 12.17
N ARG A 19 -15.94 -0.53 12.11
CA ARG A 19 -15.76 -1.42 13.27
C ARG A 19 -14.90 -0.82 14.39
N LYS A 20 -14.02 0.11 14.06
CA LYS A 20 -13.14 0.81 15.00
C LYS A 20 -13.87 1.99 15.66
N PRO A 21 -13.37 2.51 16.79
CA PRO A 21 -13.97 3.65 17.46
C PRO A 21 -13.73 4.98 16.73
N SER A 22 -12.93 5.01 15.68
CA SER A 22 -12.64 6.21 14.88
C SER A 22 -12.25 5.88 13.45
N ALA A 23 -12.32 6.87 12.58
CA ALA A 23 -11.98 6.76 11.17
C ALA A 23 -10.47 6.62 10.95
N GLY A 24 -10.06 6.14 9.75
CA GLY A 24 -8.65 6.06 9.35
C GLY A 24 -8.27 4.81 8.54
N GLY A 25 -9.13 3.80 8.53
CA GLY A 25 -8.91 2.57 7.76
C GLY A 25 -7.61 1.86 8.15
N SER A 26 -6.81 1.46 7.16
CA SER A 26 -5.51 0.81 7.35
C SER A 26 -4.43 1.76 7.92
N TRP A 27 -4.65 3.05 7.86
CA TRP A 27 -3.76 4.05 8.45
C TRP A 27 -4.12 4.36 9.91
N TRP A 28 -5.27 3.85 10.38
CA TRP A 28 -5.64 4.03 11.77
C TRP A 28 -4.63 3.36 12.68
N GLU A 29 -4.11 4.15 13.59
CA GLU A 29 -3.22 3.73 14.67
C GLU A 29 -3.74 4.36 15.95
N PRO A 30 -3.55 3.75 17.13
CA PRO A 30 -3.79 4.45 18.38
C PRO A 30 -2.94 5.72 18.43
N ASP A 31 -3.18 6.56 19.42
CA ASP A 31 -2.46 7.84 19.53
C ASP A 31 -0.97 7.58 19.78
N LEU A 32 -0.20 7.50 18.69
CA LEU A 32 1.20 7.15 18.67
C LEU A 32 2.07 8.41 18.75
N THR A 33 3.13 8.33 19.51
CA THR A 33 4.21 9.33 19.49
C THR A 33 5.02 9.19 18.20
N LYS A 34 5.80 10.22 17.84
CA LYS A 34 6.67 10.17 16.64
C LYS A 34 7.61 8.95 16.58
N ARG A 35 8.01 8.41 17.75
CA ARG A 35 8.87 7.24 17.84
C ARG A 35 8.18 5.91 17.52
N ASP A 36 6.86 5.92 17.43
CA ASP A 36 6.06 4.73 17.16
C ASP A 36 5.57 4.68 15.71
N LEU A 37 5.83 5.73 14.92
CA LEU A 37 5.41 5.81 13.52
C LEU A 37 6.19 4.82 12.64
N HIS A 38 5.53 4.33 11.61
CA HIS A 38 6.13 3.41 10.66
C HIS A 38 7.02 4.18 9.67
N ALA A 39 8.34 4.09 9.84
CA ALA A 39 9.33 4.85 9.05
C ALA A 39 9.28 4.56 7.53
N HIS A 40 8.73 3.43 7.13
CA HIS A 40 8.71 2.98 5.73
C HIS A 40 7.41 3.32 4.99
N ARG A 41 6.51 4.08 5.59
CA ARG A 41 5.36 4.67 4.87
C ARG A 41 5.82 5.88 4.08
N ILE A 42 6.36 5.61 2.89
CA ILE A 42 6.86 6.62 1.98
C ILE A 42 5.75 7.05 1.03
N LEU A 43 5.57 8.37 0.91
CA LEU A 43 4.61 9.01 0.04
C LEU A 43 5.34 9.73 -1.11
N PHE A 44 4.68 9.90 -2.23
CA PHE A 44 5.25 10.50 -3.44
C PHE A 44 4.40 11.69 -3.90
N ASP A 45 4.89 12.91 -3.74
CA ASP A 45 4.08 14.13 -3.92
C ASP A 45 3.50 14.32 -5.33
N ARG A 46 4.20 13.87 -6.36
CA ARG A 46 3.73 13.93 -7.75
C ARG A 46 3.07 12.65 -8.23
N GLY A 47 3.37 11.52 -7.59
CA GLY A 47 2.71 10.25 -7.85
C GLY A 47 1.35 10.13 -7.15
N TRP A 48 1.17 10.84 -6.05
CA TRP A 48 -0.04 10.77 -5.22
C TRP A 48 -0.97 11.96 -5.47
N VAL A 49 -1.34 12.14 -6.74
CA VAL A 49 -2.13 13.28 -7.21
C VAL A 49 -3.57 13.26 -6.70
N ASN A 50 -4.17 12.07 -6.58
CA ASN A 50 -5.54 11.92 -6.09
C ASN A 50 -5.62 12.19 -4.59
N THR A 51 -4.68 11.66 -3.80
CA THR A 51 -4.59 11.91 -2.36
C THR A 51 -4.40 13.39 -2.07
N ARG A 52 -3.47 14.05 -2.76
CA ARG A 52 -3.23 15.49 -2.58
C ARG A 52 -4.44 16.32 -2.95
N SER A 53 -5.11 15.97 -4.05
CA SER A 53 -6.34 16.66 -4.46
C SER A 53 -7.45 16.45 -3.44
N LEU A 54 -7.65 15.22 -2.92
CA LEU A 54 -8.66 14.93 -1.91
C LEU A 54 -8.43 15.72 -0.63
N LEU A 55 -7.19 15.73 -0.11
CA LEU A 55 -6.85 16.49 1.10
C LEU A 55 -7.10 17.99 0.89
N LYS A 56 -6.71 18.53 -0.27
CA LYS A 56 -6.98 19.91 -0.63
C LYS A 56 -8.49 20.22 -0.71
N ASP A 57 -9.28 19.32 -1.31
CA ASP A 57 -10.74 19.47 -1.41
C ASP A 57 -11.41 19.46 -0.02
N MET A 58 -10.82 18.77 0.94
CA MET A 58 -11.25 18.71 2.35
C MET A 58 -10.64 19.82 3.23
N ASP A 59 -9.87 20.75 2.66
CA ASP A 59 -9.13 21.81 3.38
C ASP A 59 -8.12 21.26 4.40
N ILE A 60 -7.51 20.11 4.09
CA ILE A 60 -6.48 19.47 4.92
C ILE A 60 -5.10 19.73 4.34
N SER A 61 -4.22 20.35 5.13
CA SER A 61 -2.85 20.65 4.71
C SER A 61 -1.99 19.38 4.61
N TRP A 62 -1.37 19.16 3.45
CA TRP A 62 -0.38 18.10 3.24
C TRP A 62 0.79 18.21 4.22
N ASP A 63 1.33 19.42 4.42
CA ASP A 63 2.51 19.66 5.26
C ASP A 63 2.19 19.54 6.77
N ALA A 64 0.92 19.59 7.16
CA ALA A 64 0.51 19.29 8.52
C ALA A 64 0.59 17.79 8.85
N LEU A 65 0.36 16.94 7.84
CA LEU A 65 0.32 15.49 7.99
C LEU A 65 1.66 14.80 7.70
N PHE A 66 2.43 15.37 6.78
CA PHE A 66 3.63 14.75 6.22
C PHE A 66 4.83 15.67 6.27
N GLU A 67 6.02 15.10 6.34
CA GLU A 67 7.29 15.81 6.27
C GLU A 67 8.18 15.25 5.17
N ARG A 68 9.05 16.09 4.62
CA ARG A 68 9.91 15.71 3.50
C ARG A 68 10.94 14.69 3.94
N HIS A 69 11.06 13.62 3.17
CA HIS A 69 12.08 12.60 3.33
C HIS A 69 13.24 12.87 2.36
N THR A 70 14.48 12.76 2.82
CA THR A 70 15.67 13.13 2.04
C THR A 70 16.33 11.96 1.32
N ASP A 71 16.15 10.74 1.83
CA ASP A 71 16.75 9.54 1.27
C ASP A 71 15.89 8.96 0.16
N GLY A 72 16.49 8.37 -0.85
CA GLY A 72 15.76 7.86 -2.00
C GLY A 72 16.39 6.66 -2.68
N VAL A 73 15.54 5.81 -3.24
CA VAL A 73 15.93 4.61 -4.00
C VAL A 73 16.78 4.96 -5.23
N PHE A 74 16.46 6.04 -5.92
CA PHE A 74 17.17 6.42 -7.15
C PHE A 74 18.64 6.78 -6.95
N PRO A 75 19.03 7.58 -5.94
CA PRO A 75 20.45 7.85 -5.70
C PRO A 75 21.27 6.57 -5.48
N TYR A 76 20.70 5.57 -4.81
CA TYR A 76 21.35 4.28 -4.64
C TYR A 76 21.48 3.52 -5.97
N MET A 77 20.40 3.41 -6.74
CA MET A 77 20.42 2.78 -8.06
C MET A 77 21.43 3.43 -8.98
N PHE A 78 21.49 4.77 -9.03
CA PHE A 78 22.44 5.52 -9.86
C PHE A 78 23.90 5.24 -9.52
N LYS A 79 24.22 4.95 -8.26
CA LYS A 79 25.59 4.61 -7.83
C LYS A 79 26.01 3.19 -8.21
N LYS A 80 25.08 2.25 -8.29
CA LYS A 80 25.36 0.81 -8.44
C LYS A 80 25.11 0.29 -9.86
N PHE A 81 24.24 0.93 -10.63
CA PHE A 81 23.89 0.48 -11.98
C PHE A 81 25.01 0.73 -12.99
N LYS A 82 25.21 -0.26 -13.85
CA LYS A 82 26.07 -0.18 -15.02
C LYS A 82 25.27 0.25 -16.26
N PHE A 83 25.94 0.62 -17.33
CA PHE A 83 25.29 1.08 -18.57
C PHE A 83 24.24 0.10 -19.10
N GLN A 84 24.53 -1.20 -19.07
CA GLN A 84 23.57 -2.24 -19.49
C GLN A 84 22.29 -2.27 -18.65
N ASP A 85 22.37 -1.92 -17.36
CA ASP A 85 21.22 -1.89 -16.45
C ASP A 85 20.25 -0.78 -16.86
N TYR A 86 20.80 0.40 -17.20
CA TYR A 86 20.00 1.50 -17.75
C TYR A 86 19.35 1.12 -19.07
N LEU A 87 20.07 0.43 -19.97
CA LEU A 87 19.49 -0.05 -21.23
C LEU A 87 18.34 -1.03 -20.98
N ALA A 88 18.49 -1.95 -20.02
CA ALA A 88 17.43 -2.88 -19.66
C ALA A 88 16.18 -2.13 -19.14
N LEU A 89 16.35 -1.14 -18.25
CA LEU A 89 15.25 -0.33 -17.73
C LEU A 89 14.61 0.56 -18.80
N LEU A 90 15.38 1.12 -19.75
CA LEU A 90 14.85 1.90 -20.87
C LEU A 90 13.96 1.08 -21.80
N THR A 91 14.12 -0.25 -21.83
CA THR A 91 13.22 -1.13 -22.60
C THR A 91 11.92 -1.45 -21.86
N LEU A 92 11.86 -1.24 -20.55
CA LEU A 92 10.70 -1.62 -19.72
C LEU A 92 9.37 -1.05 -20.23
N PRO A 93 9.25 0.24 -20.65
CA PRO A 93 8.01 0.79 -21.21
C PRO A 93 7.46 0.04 -22.43
N PHE A 94 8.30 -0.70 -23.15
CA PHE A 94 7.93 -1.41 -24.39
C PHE A 94 7.64 -2.90 -24.17
N VAL A 95 8.16 -3.48 -23.08
CA VAL A 95 8.10 -4.93 -22.82
C VAL A 95 7.31 -5.31 -21.58
N ALA A 96 7.01 -4.33 -20.72
CA ALA A 96 6.26 -4.56 -19.49
C ALA A 96 4.83 -4.99 -19.79
N ARG A 97 4.38 -6.04 -19.12
CA ARG A 97 3.03 -6.62 -19.22
C ARG A 97 2.53 -7.09 -17.88
N ARG A 98 1.21 -7.16 -17.73
CA ARG A 98 0.58 -7.70 -16.53
C ARG A 98 0.79 -9.20 -16.35
N ASP A 99 0.91 -9.93 -17.45
CA ASP A 99 1.05 -11.40 -17.53
C ASP A 99 2.51 -11.88 -17.54
N ARG A 100 3.49 -10.99 -17.33
CA ARG A 100 4.92 -11.32 -17.26
C ARG A 100 5.52 -10.76 -15.99
N THR A 101 6.33 -11.59 -15.31
CA THR A 101 7.03 -11.16 -14.10
C THR A 101 8.16 -10.17 -14.43
N LEU A 102 8.60 -9.42 -13.44
CA LEU A 102 9.76 -8.54 -13.57
C LEU A 102 11.02 -9.34 -13.89
N LYS A 103 11.16 -10.52 -13.28
CA LYS A 103 12.25 -11.47 -13.56
C LYS A 103 12.29 -11.89 -15.02
N ASP A 104 11.14 -12.27 -15.61
CA ASP A 104 11.07 -12.69 -17.02
C ASP A 104 11.57 -11.61 -18.00
N VAL A 105 11.40 -10.35 -17.61
CA VAL A 105 11.76 -9.22 -18.48
C VAL A 105 13.20 -8.77 -18.27
N LEU A 106 13.74 -8.83 -17.05
CA LEU A 106 15.04 -8.25 -16.70
C LEU A 106 16.16 -9.27 -16.52
N GLN A 107 15.87 -10.53 -16.15
CA GLN A 107 16.89 -11.55 -15.92
C GLN A 107 17.73 -11.78 -17.18
N GLY A 108 19.06 -11.83 -17.02
CA GLY A 108 20.02 -12.01 -18.12
C GLY A 108 20.26 -10.75 -18.98
N ARG A 109 19.53 -9.65 -18.73
CA ARG A 109 19.71 -8.37 -19.43
C ARG A 109 20.45 -7.33 -18.58
N MET A 110 20.57 -7.58 -17.30
CA MET A 110 21.21 -6.72 -16.32
C MET A 110 22.56 -7.26 -15.86
N SER A 111 23.40 -6.39 -15.28
CA SER A 111 24.59 -6.81 -14.57
C SER A 111 24.20 -7.62 -13.31
N PRO A 112 25.10 -8.43 -12.75
CA PRO A 112 24.81 -9.15 -11.50
C PRO A 112 24.37 -8.23 -10.37
N GLU A 113 25.02 -7.07 -10.20
CA GLU A 113 24.64 -6.07 -9.20
C GLU A 113 23.28 -5.43 -9.49
N GLY A 114 23.02 -5.05 -10.75
CA GLY A 114 21.75 -4.49 -11.16
C GLY A 114 20.61 -5.49 -10.99
N ALA A 115 20.82 -6.76 -11.37
CA ALA A 115 19.84 -7.82 -11.16
C ALA A 115 19.53 -8.04 -9.67
N SER A 116 20.57 -8.04 -8.81
CA SER A 116 20.37 -8.16 -7.35
C SER A 116 19.53 -7.01 -6.79
N ILE A 117 19.74 -5.76 -7.23
CA ILE A 117 18.91 -4.62 -6.80
C ILE A 117 17.48 -4.83 -7.24
N MET A 118 17.25 -5.21 -8.51
CA MET A 118 15.90 -5.40 -9.05
C MET A 118 15.18 -6.62 -8.46
N GLU A 119 15.90 -7.59 -7.93
CA GLU A 119 15.34 -8.71 -7.15
C GLU A 119 14.80 -8.25 -5.80
N HIS A 120 15.49 -7.29 -5.14
CA HIS A 120 15.13 -6.83 -3.80
C HIS A 120 14.15 -5.65 -3.80
N LEU A 121 14.12 -4.87 -4.86
CA LEU A 121 13.28 -3.67 -4.92
C LEU A 121 11.77 -3.97 -4.75
N PRO A 122 11.19 -5.03 -5.35
CA PRO A 122 9.82 -5.42 -5.11
C PRO A 122 9.51 -5.76 -3.65
N LEU A 123 10.45 -6.38 -2.94
CA LEU A 123 10.31 -6.68 -1.51
C LEU A 123 10.19 -5.40 -0.66
N ILE A 124 10.90 -4.36 -1.06
CA ILE A 124 10.87 -3.06 -0.37
C ILE A 124 9.59 -2.28 -0.68
N ILE A 125 9.07 -2.40 -1.91
CA ILE A 125 7.86 -1.68 -2.36
C ILE A 125 6.61 -2.36 -1.82
N ASP A 126 6.46 -3.67 -2.02
CA ASP A 126 5.22 -4.43 -1.79
C ASP A 126 5.40 -5.71 -0.96
N GLY A 127 6.59 -6.03 -0.48
CA GLY A 127 6.86 -7.25 0.27
C GLY A 127 6.79 -8.54 -0.56
N ILE A 128 6.97 -8.44 -1.89
CA ILE A 128 6.94 -9.57 -2.84
C ILE A 128 8.24 -9.68 -3.61
N THR A 129 8.50 -10.85 -4.18
CA THR A 129 9.72 -11.09 -4.96
C THR A 129 9.53 -10.70 -6.43
N TRP A 130 10.64 -10.49 -7.16
CA TRP A 130 10.60 -10.07 -8.57
C TRP A 130 10.09 -11.15 -9.54
N ASP A 131 10.05 -12.42 -9.10
CA ASP A 131 9.44 -13.54 -9.83
C ASP A 131 7.93 -13.68 -9.58
N VAL A 132 7.37 -12.82 -8.72
CA VAL A 132 5.94 -12.70 -8.45
C VAL A 132 5.40 -11.35 -8.93
N MET A 133 6.14 -10.25 -8.73
CA MET A 133 5.73 -8.92 -9.21
C MET A 133 5.64 -8.89 -10.74
N SER A 134 4.53 -8.37 -11.27
CA SER A 134 4.44 -8.14 -12.72
C SER A 134 5.38 -7.03 -13.18
N SER A 135 5.90 -7.16 -14.39
CA SER A 135 6.75 -6.10 -14.99
C SER A 135 5.97 -4.79 -15.20
N TYR A 136 4.67 -4.87 -15.44
CA TYR A 136 3.78 -3.70 -15.51
C TYR A 136 3.69 -2.97 -14.18
N GLU A 137 3.56 -3.69 -13.08
CA GLU A 137 3.48 -3.15 -11.73
C GLU A 137 4.74 -2.36 -11.36
N MET A 138 5.92 -2.91 -11.68
CA MET A 138 7.18 -2.20 -11.49
C MET A 138 7.28 -0.95 -12.37
N LEU A 139 6.86 -1.02 -13.64
CA LEU A 139 6.83 0.15 -14.52
C LEU A 139 5.96 1.27 -13.97
N GLU A 140 4.75 0.96 -13.51
CA GLU A 140 3.86 1.95 -12.92
C GLU A 140 4.41 2.48 -11.58
N SER A 141 5.08 1.65 -10.79
CA SER A 141 5.80 2.10 -9.59
C SER A 141 6.88 3.13 -9.94
N PHE A 142 7.68 2.87 -10.97
CA PHE A 142 8.66 3.86 -11.48
C PHE A 142 8.01 5.14 -12.01
N ASN A 143 6.87 5.04 -12.66
CA ASN A 143 6.11 6.20 -13.13
C ASN A 143 5.68 7.10 -11.97
N HIS A 144 5.27 6.52 -10.83
CA HIS A 144 4.86 7.27 -9.65
C HIS A 144 6.05 7.87 -8.88
N VAL A 145 7.14 7.11 -8.76
CA VAL A 145 8.30 7.49 -7.95
C VAL A 145 9.22 8.44 -8.71
N GLY A 146 9.43 8.23 -10.01
CA GLY A 146 10.53 8.80 -10.79
C GLY A 146 10.59 10.32 -10.86
N LEU A 147 9.45 11.00 -10.79
CA LEU A 147 9.37 12.47 -10.83
C LEU A 147 8.95 13.06 -9.49
N SER A 148 8.80 12.23 -8.46
CA SER A 148 8.27 12.61 -7.15
C SER A 148 9.36 12.89 -6.15
N ARG A 149 9.07 13.79 -5.21
CA ARG A 149 9.79 13.90 -3.95
C ARG A 149 9.18 12.94 -2.95
N GLN A 150 10.00 12.41 -2.08
CA GLN A 150 9.57 11.49 -1.03
C GLN A 150 9.17 12.25 0.23
N TRP A 151 8.14 11.73 0.88
CA TRP A 151 7.59 12.25 2.13
C TRP A 151 7.33 11.08 3.08
N THR A 152 7.28 11.35 4.37
CA THR A 152 6.95 10.38 5.42
C THR A 152 5.92 10.97 6.38
N GLN A 153 5.34 10.12 7.23
CA GLN A 153 4.39 10.58 8.23
C GLN A 153 5.04 11.55 9.22
N ARG A 154 4.37 12.67 9.47
CA ARG A 154 4.69 13.62 10.53
C ARG A 154 3.89 13.36 11.79
N VAL A 155 2.68 12.84 11.63
CA VAL A 155 1.71 12.55 12.68
C VAL A 155 1.14 11.15 12.48
N SER A 156 0.46 10.62 13.51
CA SER A 156 -0.19 9.30 13.40
C SER A 156 -1.31 9.32 12.36
N GLY A 157 -1.61 8.15 11.82
CA GLY A 157 -2.72 7.99 10.88
C GLY A 157 -4.09 8.31 11.50
N LYS A 158 -4.21 8.24 12.83
CA LYS A 158 -5.40 8.71 13.55
C LYS A 158 -5.67 10.19 13.31
N VAL A 159 -4.66 11.05 13.39
CA VAL A 159 -4.83 12.51 13.15
C VAL A 159 -5.37 12.76 11.75
N MET A 160 -4.84 12.09 10.73
CA MET A 160 -5.37 12.21 9.38
C MET A 160 -6.82 11.70 9.31
N GLY A 161 -7.10 10.57 9.94
CA GLY A 161 -8.46 9.99 9.99
C GLY A 161 -9.47 10.93 10.64
N ASP A 162 -9.09 11.57 11.75
CA ASP A 162 -9.93 12.53 12.48
C ASP A 162 -10.24 13.78 11.62
N LEU A 163 -9.22 14.35 10.97
CA LEU A 163 -9.42 15.50 10.06
C LEU A 163 -10.32 15.17 8.87
N MET A 164 -10.15 13.99 8.28
CA MET A 164 -11.04 13.53 7.20
C MET A 164 -12.45 13.25 7.69
N TYR A 165 -12.61 12.73 8.90
CA TYR A 165 -13.90 12.53 9.54
C TYR A 165 -14.63 13.86 9.73
N GLU A 166 -13.96 14.86 10.33
CA GLU A 166 -14.52 16.20 10.52
C GLU A 166 -14.97 16.85 9.20
N ALA A 167 -14.18 16.70 8.13
CA ALA A 167 -14.54 17.21 6.81
C ALA A 167 -15.79 16.53 6.24
N LEU A 168 -15.91 15.20 6.42
CA LEU A 168 -17.05 14.41 5.96
C LEU A 168 -18.33 14.70 6.78
N GLU A 169 -18.21 14.85 8.09
CA GLU A 169 -19.32 15.21 8.96
C GLU A 169 -19.92 16.57 8.58
N LYS A 170 -19.08 17.57 8.28
CA LYS A 170 -19.50 18.90 7.81
C LYS A 170 -20.34 18.86 6.53
N VAL A 171 -20.10 17.89 5.64
CA VAL A 171 -20.90 17.69 4.42
C VAL A 171 -22.05 16.69 4.59
N GLY A 172 -22.31 16.24 5.81
CA GLY A 172 -23.46 15.43 6.18
C GLY A 172 -23.30 13.93 5.88
N VAL A 173 -22.08 13.39 5.96
CA VAL A 173 -21.87 11.93 6.02
C VAL A 173 -22.17 11.45 7.43
N GLU A 174 -22.99 10.41 7.53
CA GLU A 174 -23.27 9.75 8.80
C GLU A 174 -22.20 8.69 9.09
N PHE A 175 -21.71 8.63 10.33
CA PHE A 175 -20.79 7.57 10.80
C PHE A 175 -21.40 6.76 11.91
N LYS A 176 -21.29 5.45 11.79
CA LYS A 176 -21.63 4.47 12.84
C LYS A 176 -20.35 3.73 13.22
N PHE A 177 -19.70 4.23 14.27
CA PHE A 177 -18.49 3.61 14.82
C PHE A 177 -18.82 2.39 15.67
N ASN A 178 -17.81 1.54 15.92
CA ASN A 178 -17.94 0.27 16.64
C ASN A 178 -19.00 -0.66 16.03
N THR A 179 -19.23 -0.53 14.73
CA THR A 179 -20.24 -1.28 14.00
C THR A 179 -19.57 -2.08 12.89
N SER A 180 -19.41 -3.39 13.10
CA SER A 180 -18.87 -4.33 12.10
C SER A 180 -19.99 -4.94 11.26
N LEU A 181 -19.68 -5.27 10.01
CA LEU A 181 -20.51 -6.17 9.21
C LEU A 181 -20.16 -7.61 9.61
N ASP A 182 -21.09 -8.29 10.27
CA ASP A 182 -20.88 -9.62 10.82
C ASP A 182 -21.26 -10.71 9.82
N GLU A 183 -22.33 -10.49 9.05
CA GLU A 183 -22.85 -11.45 8.09
C GLU A 183 -23.33 -10.76 6.81
N LEU A 184 -23.03 -11.35 5.67
CA LEU A 184 -23.53 -10.95 4.35
C LEU A 184 -24.05 -12.17 3.61
N LEU A 185 -25.36 -12.23 3.44
CA LEU A 185 -26.07 -13.30 2.73
C LEU A 185 -26.54 -12.77 1.36
N TYR A 186 -26.15 -13.45 0.30
CA TYR A 186 -26.59 -13.15 -1.06
C TYR A 186 -27.85 -13.96 -1.39
N ILE A 187 -28.85 -13.29 -1.94
CA ILE A 187 -30.10 -13.90 -2.37
C ILE A 187 -30.05 -14.02 -3.90
N SER A 188 -29.59 -15.18 -4.37
CA SER A 188 -29.24 -15.41 -5.78
C SER A 188 -30.37 -15.20 -6.79
N ASP A 189 -31.61 -15.43 -6.38
CA ASP A 189 -32.76 -15.39 -7.27
C ASP A 189 -33.39 -13.98 -7.38
N GLU A 190 -32.98 -13.05 -6.52
CA GLU A 190 -33.59 -11.71 -6.42
C GLU A 190 -32.61 -10.57 -6.74
N ASP A 191 -31.35 -10.86 -7.13
CA ASP A 191 -30.28 -9.87 -7.25
C ASP A 191 -30.18 -8.97 -5.98
N ASN A 192 -30.28 -9.59 -4.82
CA ASN A 192 -30.39 -8.91 -3.54
C ASN A 192 -29.50 -9.55 -2.47
N TYR A 193 -29.44 -8.92 -1.31
CA TYR A 193 -28.64 -9.36 -0.18
C TYR A 193 -29.31 -9.01 1.15
N VAL A 194 -28.84 -9.63 2.22
CA VAL A 194 -29.09 -9.21 3.61
C VAL A 194 -27.74 -9.04 4.31
N ALA A 195 -27.44 -7.84 4.76
CA ALA A 195 -26.28 -7.52 5.58
C ALA A 195 -26.71 -7.34 7.04
N THR A 196 -26.07 -8.06 7.96
CA THR A 196 -26.33 -7.98 9.40
C THR A 196 -25.11 -7.39 10.08
N PHE A 197 -25.30 -6.32 10.84
CA PHE A 197 -24.25 -5.62 11.58
C PHE A 197 -24.25 -6.02 13.06
N SER A 198 -23.11 -5.79 13.74
CA SER A 198 -22.88 -6.14 15.14
C SER A 198 -23.84 -5.46 16.13
N ASP A 199 -24.46 -4.35 15.75
CA ASP A 199 -25.49 -3.66 16.52
C ASP A 199 -26.90 -4.21 16.29
N GLY A 200 -27.05 -5.27 15.48
CA GLY A 200 -28.30 -5.88 15.09
C GLY A 200 -29.02 -5.21 13.92
N THR A 201 -28.48 -4.11 13.39
CA THR A 201 -29.01 -3.45 12.18
C THR A 201 -28.93 -4.41 10.98
N LYS A 202 -30.00 -4.43 10.17
CA LYS A 202 -30.04 -5.17 8.91
C LYS A 202 -30.26 -4.22 7.75
N LEU A 203 -29.44 -4.36 6.71
CA LEU A 203 -29.62 -3.65 5.44
C LEU A 203 -29.98 -4.63 4.32
N LYS A 204 -30.84 -4.17 3.44
CA LYS A 204 -31.25 -4.82 2.20
C LYS A 204 -31.72 -3.74 1.22
N ASP A 205 -31.76 -4.04 -0.07
CA ASP A 205 -32.27 -3.16 -1.12
C ASP A 205 -31.48 -1.87 -1.38
N GLU A 206 -30.49 -1.54 -0.58
CA GLU A 206 -29.59 -0.40 -0.76
C GLU A 206 -28.32 -0.81 -1.50
N LEU A 207 -27.51 0.15 -1.95
CA LEU A 207 -26.17 -0.13 -2.45
C LEU A 207 -25.20 -0.28 -1.27
N LEU A 208 -24.74 -1.49 -1.01
CA LEU A 208 -23.70 -1.78 -0.02
C LEU A 208 -22.31 -1.77 -0.68
N VAL A 209 -21.41 -0.91 -0.22
CA VAL A 209 -20.03 -0.84 -0.72
C VAL A 209 -19.06 -1.31 0.33
N LEU A 210 -18.41 -2.43 0.07
CA LEU A 210 -17.41 -3.03 0.95
C LEU A 210 -16.05 -2.34 0.74
N CYS A 211 -15.72 -1.38 1.61
CA CYS A 211 -14.41 -0.70 1.67
C CYS A 211 -13.55 -1.30 2.79
N VAL A 212 -13.52 -2.61 2.87
CA VAL A 212 -12.86 -3.37 3.95
C VAL A 212 -11.46 -3.82 3.53
N ASP A 213 -10.65 -4.19 4.51
CA ASP A 213 -9.34 -4.80 4.25
C ASP A 213 -9.49 -6.26 3.79
N HIS A 214 -8.39 -6.87 3.37
CA HIS A 214 -8.30 -8.19 2.76
C HIS A 214 -8.98 -9.29 3.58
N SER A 215 -8.57 -9.43 4.82
CA SER A 215 -9.06 -10.51 5.67
C SER A 215 -10.58 -10.50 5.89
N PRO A 216 -11.23 -9.37 6.16
CA PRO A 216 -12.69 -9.28 6.12
C PRO A 216 -13.27 -9.53 4.72
N ALA A 217 -12.64 -9.01 3.66
CA ALA A 217 -13.14 -9.20 2.30
C ALA A 217 -13.22 -10.67 1.92
N ILE A 218 -12.18 -11.46 2.21
CA ILE A 218 -12.16 -12.91 1.95
C ILE A 218 -13.37 -13.62 2.58
N LYS A 219 -13.82 -13.18 3.74
CA LYS A 219 -15.01 -13.74 4.41
C LYS A 219 -16.32 -13.30 3.76
N LEU A 220 -16.37 -12.07 3.25
CA LEU A 220 -17.61 -11.43 2.78
C LEU A 220 -17.86 -11.62 1.28
N VAL A 221 -16.82 -11.81 0.45
CA VAL A 221 -17.00 -11.93 -1.01
C VAL A 221 -17.85 -13.16 -1.42
N GLY A 222 -17.83 -14.25 -0.64
CA GLY A 222 -18.60 -15.47 -0.92
C GLY A 222 -18.38 -15.95 -2.37
N ASP A 223 -19.44 -16.44 -2.99
CA ASP A 223 -19.46 -16.83 -4.41
C ASP A 223 -19.91 -15.69 -5.33
N ASN A 224 -20.17 -14.51 -4.79
CA ASN A 224 -20.67 -13.37 -5.54
C ASN A 224 -19.69 -12.92 -6.66
N TRP A 225 -18.40 -12.95 -6.40
CA TRP A 225 -17.36 -12.66 -7.40
C TRP A 225 -16.84 -13.90 -8.15
N GLY A 226 -17.55 -15.00 -8.04
CA GLY A 226 -17.23 -16.25 -8.76
C GLY A 226 -16.38 -17.24 -7.96
N PRO A 227 -16.31 -18.49 -8.45
CA PRO A 227 -15.51 -19.53 -7.82
C PRO A 227 -14.02 -19.16 -7.89
N GLY A 228 -13.32 -19.30 -6.79
CA GLY A 228 -11.90 -18.98 -6.71
C GLY A 228 -11.56 -17.57 -6.25
N ALA A 229 -12.49 -16.63 -6.16
CA ALA A 229 -12.23 -15.28 -5.67
C ALA A 229 -11.58 -15.27 -4.28
N LYS A 230 -12.07 -16.10 -3.35
CA LYS A 230 -11.48 -16.27 -2.01
C LYS A 230 -10.05 -16.79 -2.06
N THR A 231 -9.80 -17.83 -2.86
CA THR A 231 -8.46 -18.41 -3.03
C THR A 231 -7.51 -17.38 -3.61
N MET A 232 -7.92 -16.70 -4.68
CA MET A 232 -7.14 -15.65 -5.31
C MET A 232 -6.77 -14.54 -4.32
N LEU A 233 -7.72 -14.02 -3.55
CA LEU A 233 -7.47 -12.99 -2.55
C LEU A 233 -6.51 -13.50 -1.45
N ASN A 234 -6.66 -14.74 -1.01
CA ASN A 234 -5.81 -15.34 0.00
C ASN A 234 -4.36 -15.48 -0.48
N ASP A 235 -4.17 -15.89 -1.73
CA ASP A 235 -2.85 -16.17 -2.31
C ASP A 235 -2.09 -14.89 -2.69
N THR A 236 -2.78 -13.75 -2.75
CA THR A 236 -2.21 -12.46 -3.17
C THR A 236 -2.09 -11.42 -2.06
N THR A 237 -2.29 -11.84 -0.80
CA THR A 237 -2.20 -10.96 0.38
C THR A 237 -0.84 -11.07 1.06
N TYR A 238 -0.24 -9.92 1.35
CA TYR A 238 1.07 -9.81 2.00
C TYR A 238 0.98 -9.04 3.31
N GLY A 239 1.80 -9.44 4.29
CA GLY A 239 1.99 -8.75 5.55
C GLY A 239 3.28 -7.93 5.58
N CYS A 240 3.44 -7.13 6.63
CA CYS A 240 4.66 -6.39 6.94
C CYS A 240 4.96 -6.52 8.43
N LEU A 241 6.17 -6.95 8.75
CA LEU A 241 6.62 -7.09 10.13
C LEU A 241 7.66 -6.03 10.44
N ASN A 242 7.32 -5.12 11.35
CA ASN A 242 8.17 -4.02 11.76
C ASN A 242 8.56 -4.14 13.23
N LEU A 243 9.85 -3.96 13.53
CA LEU A 243 10.38 -3.84 14.88
C LEU A 243 10.86 -2.42 15.13
N LEU A 244 10.65 -1.95 16.36
CA LEU A 244 11.10 -0.66 16.87
C LEU A 244 12.13 -0.91 17.97
N LEU A 245 13.38 -0.49 17.71
CA LEU A 245 14.53 -0.67 18.58
C LEU A 245 14.84 0.67 19.23
N ASP A 246 14.68 0.76 20.54
CA ASP A 246 14.86 2.01 21.31
C ASP A 246 16.27 2.14 21.86
N TYR A 247 16.88 3.28 21.58
CA TYR A 247 18.24 3.66 22.00
C TYR A 247 18.22 5.04 22.68
N PRO A 248 17.98 5.14 23.99
CA PRO A 248 17.84 6.43 24.67
C PRO A 248 19.03 7.37 24.49
N MET A 249 20.24 6.80 24.32
CA MET A 249 21.49 7.54 24.07
C MET A 249 21.75 7.83 22.59
N GLY A 250 20.77 7.61 21.71
CA GLY A 250 20.87 7.77 20.27
C GLY A 250 20.95 6.44 19.52
N ALA A 251 20.23 6.34 18.42
CA ALA A 251 20.28 5.17 17.55
C ALA A 251 21.65 4.99 16.90
N PRO A 252 22.07 3.75 16.58
CA PRO A 252 23.30 3.53 15.84
C PRO A 252 23.21 4.18 14.45
N GLU A 253 24.36 4.68 13.97
CA GLU A 253 24.45 5.14 12.58
C GLU A 253 24.24 3.94 11.65
N MET A 254 23.32 4.06 10.72
CA MET A 254 22.98 2.99 9.78
C MET A 254 23.56 3.31 8.41
N LYS A 255 24.03 2.26 7.73
CA LYS A 255 24.31 2.32 6.29
C LYS A 255 22.99 2.53 5.51
N ASP A 256 23.15 2.73 4.19
CA ASP A 256 22.01 2.77 3.27
C ASP A 256 21.10 1.54 3.48
N ASP A 257 19.81 1.80 3.71
CA ASP A 257 18.82 0.76 4.03
C ASP A 257 18.66 -0.26 2.89
N LEU A 258 18.87 0.14 1.64
CA LEU A 258 18.85 -0.75 0.48
C LEU A 258 20.08 -1.67 0.43
N GLU A 259 21.25 -1.20 0.85
CA GLU A 259 22.44 -2.03 0.95
C GLU A 259 22.29 -3.09 2.04
N ILE A 260 21.68 -2.73 3.16
CA ILE A 260 21.37 -3.66 4.24
C ILE A 260 20.33 -4.69 3.78
N ALA A 261 19.26 -4.27 3.11
CA ALA A 261 18.27 -5.21 2.55
C ALA A 261 18.90 -6.17 1.54
N ALA A 262 19.84 -5.70 0.71
CA ALA A 262 20.54 -6.56 -0.25
C ALA A 262 21.43 -7.62 0.42
N THR A 263 22.02 -7.31 1.57
CA THR A 263 23.05 -8.15 2.22
C THR A 263 22.52 -9.02 3.35
N THR A 264 21.35 -8.74 3.91
CA THR A 264 20.77 -9.53 5.01
C THR A 264 19.84 -10.63 4.49
N PRO A 265 19.85 -11.85 5.09
CA PRO A 265 18.96 -12.94 4.70
C PRO A 265 17.46 -12.60 4.79
N TRP A 266 17.06 -11.85 5.82
CA TRP A 266 15.67 -11.44 6.02
C TRP A 266 15.30 -10.17 5.26
N LYS A 267 16.23 -9.62 4.48
CA LYS A 267 16.04 -8.37 3.71
C LYS A 267 15.59 -7.24 4.62
N LEU A 268 16.40 -6.99 5.64
CA LEU A 268 16.10 -6.00 6.68
C LEU A 268 16.23 -4.59 6.12
N GLN A 269 15.25 -3.76 6.42
CA GLN A 269 15.23 -2.35 6.06
C GLN A 269 15.18 -1.49 7.33
N PRO A 270 16.32 -1.14 7.91
CA PRO A 270 16.40 -0.29 9.08
C PRO A 270 16.38 1.19 8.71
N ARG A 271 15.68 1.99 9.50
CA ARG A 271 15.62 3.44 9.35
C ARG A 271 15.52 4.13 10.71
N VAL A 272 16.39 5.09 10.95
CA VAL A 272 16.32 5.91 12.17
C VAL A 272 15.16 6.88 12.05
N LEU A 273 14.31 6.92 13.07
CA LEU A 273 13.19 7.86 13.15
C LEU A 273 13.69 9.29 13.44
N SER A 274 12.83 10.28 13.23
CA SER A 274 13.15 11.70 13.40
C SER A 274 13.53 12.10 14.85
N ASP A 275 13.26 11.23 15.83
CA ASP A 275 13.70 11.41 17.21
C ASP A 275 15.20 11.12 17.43
N GLY A 276 15.88 10.54 16.45
CA GLY A 276 17.28 10.12 16.51
C GLY A 276 17.57 9.00 17.51
N LYS A 277 16.55 8.39 18.10
CA LYS A 277 16.66 7.42 19.19
C LYS A 277 16.00 6.09 18.89
N THR A 278 15.04 6.05 17.99
CA THR A 278 14.33 4.83 17.60
C THR A 278 14.78 4.38 16.22
N LEU A 279 15.20 3.13 16.10
CA LEU A 279 15.48 2.47 14.84
C LEU A 279 14.28 1.59 14.48
N SER A 280 13.55 1.98 13.45
CA SER A 280 12.48 1.16 12.85
C SER A 280 13.10 0.19 11.85
N CYS A 281 12.85 -1.11 12.00
CA CYS A 281 13.39 -2.13 11.11
C CYS A 281 12.25 -3.01 10.56
N VAL A 282 12.06 -2.94 9.25
CA VAL A 282 11.10 -3.83 8.55
C VAL A 282 11.81 -5.08 8.09
N ILE A 283 11.18 -6.22 8.29
CA ILE A 283 11.54 -7.50 7.69
C ILE A 283 10.77 -7.61 6.38
N CYS A 284 11.47 -7.46 5.24
CA CYS A 284 10.83 -7.42 3.93
C CYS A 284 10.59 -8.83 3.34
N ASN A 285 11.43 -9.81 3.68
CA ASN A 285 11.31 -11.19 3.18
C ASN A 285 10.61 -12.07 4.22
N LEU A 286 9.28 -12.09 4.22
CA LEU A 286 8.47 -12.88 5.16
C LEU A 286 8.28 -14.32 4.64
N THR A 287 9.30 -15.14 4.81
CA THR A 287 9.17 -16.59 4.55
C THR A 287 8.29 -17.27 5.60
N ASP A 288 7.78 -18.46 5.29
CA ASP A 288 6.99 -19.24 6.23
C ASP A 288 7.77 -19.53 7.54
N SER A 289 9.07 -19.78 7.45
CA SER A 289 9.95 -19.93 8.61
C SER A 289 9.98 -18.67 9.49
N ILE A 290 10.03 -17.48 8.90
CA ILE A 290 10.02 -16.21 9.66
C ILE A 290 8.67 -16.01 10.32
N LEU A 291 7.59 -16.33 9.61
CA LEU A 291 6.23 -16.21 10.14
C LEU A 291 5.98 -17.10 11.37
N HIS A 292 6.70 -18.21 11.51
CA HIS A 292 6.65 -19.11 12.68
C HIS A 292 7.79 -18.86 13.67
N THR A 293 8.60 -17.84 13.50
CA THR A 293 9.68 -17.50 14.44
C THR A 293 9.11 -16.77 15.66
N PRO A 294 9.29 -17.30 16.89
CA PRO A 294 8.83 -16.64 18.11
C PRO A 294 9.42 -15.23 18.30
N PRO A 295 8.72 -14.34 19.01
CA PRO A 295 9.12 -12.93 19.15
C PRO A 295 10.56 -12.72 19.62
N GLU A 296 11.03 -13.46 20.62
CA GLU A 296 12.39 -13.28 21.14
C GLU A 296 13.46 -13.76 20.15
N ALA A 297 13.22 -14.88 19.47
CA ALA A 297 14.13 -15.37 18.42
C ALA A 297 14.15 -14.42 17.22
N LEU A 298 12.99 -13.84 16.86
CA LEU A 298 12.90 -12.84 15.80
C LEU A 298 13.70 -11.57 16.14
N LYS A 299 13.55 -11.06 17.35
CA LYS A 299 14.30 -9.88 17.83
C LYS A 299 15.80 -10.14 17.79
N GLN A 300 16.23 -11.28 18.30
CA GLN A 300 17.64 -11.70 18.30
C GLN A 300 18.18 -11.79 16.86
N GLY A 301 17.45 -12.44 15.95
CA GLY A 301 17.87 -12.60 14.55
C GLY A 301 17.99 -11.25 13.83
N VAL A 302 17.16 -10.26 14.14
CA VAL A 302 17.30 -8.92 13.59
C VAL A 302 18.57 -8.25 14.10
N LEU A 303 18.86 -8.31 15.40
CA LEU A 303 20.09 -7.73 15.97
C LEU A 303 21.35 -8.35 15.38
N GLU A 304 21.39 -9.66 15.25
CA GLU A 304 22.52 -10.40 14.68
C GLU A 304 22.77 -9.99 13.22
N GLN A 305 21.71 -9.92 12.41
CA GLN A 305 21.83 -9.56 11.00
C GLN A 305 22.21 -8.09 10.78
N LEU A 306 21.73 -7.18 11.63
CA LEU A 306 22.10 -5.77 11.57
C LEU A 306 23.52 -5.52 12.12
N GLY A 307 24.03 -6.37 13.01
CA GLY A 307 25.31 -6.19 13.66
C GLY A 307 25.35 -4.93 14.55
N VAL A 308 24.22 -4.52 15.11
CA VAL A 308 24.11 -3.33 15.95
C VAL A 308 24.17 -3.68 17.44
N ARG A 309 24.56 -2.69 18.26
CA ARG A 309 24.51 -2.83 19.72
C ARG A 309 23.09 -3.11 20.19
N ALA A 310 22.94 -3.82 21.31
CA ALA A 310 21.66 -4.09 21.91
C ALA A 310 20.93 -2.78 22.25
N PRO A 311 19.64 -2.64 21.88
CA PRO A 311 18.81 -1.53 22.32
C PRO A 311 18.39 -1.72 23.78
N GLU A 312 17.82 -0.68 24.39
CA GLU A 312 17.21 -0.80 25.72
C GLU A 312 15.93 -1.64 25.66
N THR A 313 15.11 -1.41 24.61
CA THR A 313 13.88 -2.19 24.38
C THR A 313 13.72 -2.51 22.89
N ILE A 314 13.05 -3.63 22.59
CA ILE A 314 12.58 -3.98 21.25
C ILE A 314 11.09 -4.21 21.32
N ARG A 315 10.36 -3.41 20.54
CA ARG A 315 8.90 -3.49 20.44
C ARG A 315 8.50 -3.97 19.06
N VAL A 316 7.41 -4.69 18.97
CA VAL A 316 6.77 -4.97 17.68
C VAL A 316 5.97 -3.73 17.28
N GLY A 317 6.13 -3.29 16.05
CA GLY A 317 5.39 -2.18 15.50
C GLY A 317 3.89 -2.49 15.40
N TRP A 318 3.08 -1.43 15.40
CA TRP A 318 1.64 -1.55 15.21
C TRP A 318 1.30 -2.30 13.93
N GLY A 319 0.32 -3.17 13.99
CA GLY A 319 -0.18 -3.92 12.83
C GLY A 319 0.18 -5.40 12.81
N SER A 320 1.05 -5.87 13.71
CA SER A 320 1.43 -7.28 13.81
C SER A 320 1.28 -7.79 15.25
N THR A 321 0.80 -9.02 15.40
CA THR A 321 0.71 -9.71 16.70
C THR A 321 1.14 -11.16 16.56
N TRP A 322 1.72 -11.71 17.63
CA TRP A 322 2.05 -13.11 17.75
C TRP A 322 0.89 -13.85 18.46
N ASP A 323 0.33 -14.87 17.83
CA ASP A 323 -0.80 -15.63 18.39
C ASP A 323 -0.39 -16.86 19.26
N GLY A 324 0.90 -17.08 19.38
CA GLY A 324 1.48 -18.26 20.06
C GLY A 324 2.14 -19.25 19.10
N GLU A 325 1.80 -19.22 17.84
CA GLU A 325 2.31 -20.11 16.80
C GLU A 325 2.83 -19.37 15.58
N ARG A 326 2.14 -18.28 15.18
CA ARG A 326 2.42 -17.54 13.96
C ARG A 326 2.19 -16.03 14.14
N TRP A 327 2.91 -15.23 13.35
CA TRP A 327 2.64 -13.79 13.22
C TRP A 327 1.37 -13.55 12.42
N GLN A 328 0.47 -12.77 13.00
CA GLN A 328 -0.78 -12.30 12.40
C GLN A 328 -0.68 -10.82 12.05
N PHE A 329 -1.31 -10.42 10.95
CA PHE A 329 -1.31 -9.05 10.50
C PHE A 329 -2.70 -8.46 10.58
N HIS A 330 -2.80 -7.26 11.18
CA HIS A 330 -4.07 -6.52 11.29
C HIS A 330 -4.38 -5.73 10.01
N GLN A 331 -3.39 -5.58 9.14
CA GLN A 331 -3.49 -4.87 7.88
C GLN A 331 -2.73 -5.67 6.82
N SER A 332 -3.31 -5.80 5.64
CA SER A 332 -2.57 -6.30 4.49
C SER A 332 -1.67 -5.21 3.93
N SER A 333 -0.45 -5.56 3.55
CA SER A 333 0.49 -4.63 2.93
C SER A 333 0.31 -4.50 1.43
N GLY A 334 -0.34 -5.45 0.78
CA GLY A 334 -0.55 -5.37 -0.66
C GLY A 334 -1.40 -6.48 -1.25
N THR A 335 -1.81 -6.24 -2.49
CA THR A 335 -2.47 -7.20 -3.37
C THR A 335 -1.86 -7.06 -4.74
N LEU A 336 -1.47 -8.15 -5.36
CA LEU A 336 -0.89 -8.13 -6.70
C LEU A 336 -1.85 -7.56 -7.72
N ALA A 337 -1.39 -6.57 -8.49
CA ALA A 337 -2.11 -6.02 -9.63
C ALA A 337 -2.38 -7.05 -10.73
N LEU A 338 -1.56 -8.10 -10.79
CA LEU A 338 -1.64 -9.15 -11.80
C LEU A 338 -2.83 -10.10 -11.59
N THR A 339 -3.05 -10.55 -10.35
CA THR A 339 -3.94 -11.68 -10.04
C THR A 339 -4.90 -11.42 -8.89
N GLY A 340 -4.71 -10.34 -8.14
CA GLY A 340 -5.45 -10.06 -6.92
C GLY A 340 -6.57 -9.04 -7.06
N GLN A 341 -6.96 -8.66 -8.28
CA GLN A 341 -7.97 -7.63 -8.51
C GLN A 341 -9.31 -8.24 -8.96
N LEU A 342 -10.37 -7.78 -8.32
CA LEU A 342 -11.74 -8.13 -8.62
C LEU A 342 -12.47 -6.91 -9.20
N PRO A 343 -13.45 -7.10 -10.11
CA PRO A 343 -14.33 -6.02 -10.54
C PRO A 343 -15.12 -5.46 -9.36
N PHE A 344 -15.59 -4.24 -9.48
CA PHE A 344 -16.37 -3.60 -8.42
C PHE A 344 -17.60 -4.40 -8.03
N PHE A 345 -18.31 -4.96 -8.98
CA PHE A 345 -19.50 -5.76 -8.74
C PHE A 345 -19.26 -7.24 -9.06
N GLY A 346 -19.85 -8.09 -8.23
CA GLY A 346 -20.03 -9.51 -8.52
C GLY A 346 -21.33 -9.78 -9.25
N ARG A 347 -21.96 -10.92 -8.94
CA ARG A 347 -23.27 -11.29 -9.50
C ARG A 347 -24.39 -10.41 -8.96
N CYS A 348 -24.33 -10.03 -7.70
CA CYS A 348 -25.28 -9.11 -7.09
C CYS A 348 -24.88 -7.68 -7.42
N SER A 349 -25.74 -6.96 -8.14
CA SER A 349 -25.50 -5.58 -8.56
C SER A 349 -25.62 -4.55 -7.42
N ARG A 350 -26.15 -4.97 -6.27
CA ARG A 350 -26.31 -4.12 -5.09
C ARG A 350 -25.18 -4.23 -4.07
N VAL A 351 -24.21 -5.12 -4.28
CA VAL A 351 -23.03 -5.25 -3.42
C VAL A 351 -21.79 -5.02 -4.24
N ALA A 352 -21.07 -3.98 -3.88
CA ALA A 352 -19.80 -3.62 -4.52
C ALA A 352 -18.62 -3.83 -3.57
N LEU A 353 -17.46 -4.12 -4.14
CA LEU A 353 -16.16 -4.13 -3.47
C LEU A 353 -15.36 -2.91 -3.94
N CYS A 354 -14.99 -2.02 -3.01
CA CYS A 354 -14.24 -0.80 -3.32
C CYS A 354 -13.07 -0.65 -2.34
N GLY A 355 -11.97 -1.33 -2.65
CA GLY A 355 -10.78 -1.38 -1.80
C GLY A 355 -9.54 -1.84 -2.56
N MET A 356 -8.50 -2.27 -1.83
CA MET A 356 -7.24 -2.72 -2.44
C MET A 356 -7.40 -3.97 -3.32
N MET A 357 -8.47 -4.73 -3.17
CA MET A 357 -8.80 -5.87 -4.00
C MET A 357 -9.50 -5.51 -5.31
N SER A 358 -9.94 -4.27 -5.47
CA SER A 358 -10.62 -3.80 -6.69
C SER A 358 -9.62 -3.40 -7.77
N GLU A 359 -10.06 -3.41 -9.02
CA GLU A 359 -9.27 -2.94 -10.15
C GLU A 359 -8.81 -1.50 -9.92
N ARG A 360 -7.52 -1.25 -10.14
CA ARG A 360 -6.87 0.05 -9.93
C ARG A 360 -5.68 0.25 -10.84
N ARG A 361 -5.28 1.50 -11.04
CA ARG A 361 -4.09 1.88 -11.83
C ARG A 361 -2.84 1.95 -10.97
N THR A 362 -2.97 2.51 -9.75
CA THR A 362 -1.86 2.53 -8.78
C THR A 362 -1.56 1.10 -8.33
N PRO A 363 -0.40 0.53 -8.70
CA PRO A 363 -0.17 -0.90 -8.58
C PRO A 363 0.05 -1.36 -7.13
N TYR A 364 0.79 -0.58 -6.36
CA TYR A 364 1.14 -0.92 -4.96
C TYR A 364 0.06 -0.48 -3.98
N ALA A 365 -0.08 -1.22 -2.88
CA ALA A 365 -1.01 -0.90 -1.81
C ALA A 365 -0.59 0.40 -1.12
N SER A 366 -1.42 1.43 -1.23
CA SER A 366 -1.11 2.77 -0.72
C SER A 366 -2.37 3.58 -0.46
N LEU A 367 -2.19 4.71 0.23
CA LEU A 367 -3.26 5.69 0.39
C LEU A 367 -3.71 6.25 -0.97
N GLU A 368 -2.78 6.45 -1.92
CA GLU A 368 -3.11 6.87 -3.29
C GLU A 368 -4.01 5.85 -3.98
N ALA A 369 -3.67 4.57 -3.92
CA ALA A 369 -4.50 3.51 -4.47
C ALA A 369 -5.90 3.48 -3.86
N ALA A 370 -6.02 3.66 -2.55
CA ALA A 370 -7.31 3.71 -1.86
C ALA A 370 -8.15 4.92 -2.29
N VAL A 371 -7.53 6.08 -2.47
CA VAL A 371 -8.22 7.30 -2.95
C VAL A 371 -8.60 7.15 -4.42
N GLU A 372 -7.71 6.64 -5.25
CA GLU A 372 -7.98 6.40 -6.67
C GLU A 372 -9.16 5.45 -6.87
N VAL A 373 -9.16 4.29 -6.20
CA VAL A 373 -10.25 3.30 -6.31
C VAL A 373 -11.59 3.91 -5.89
N GLY A 374 -11.62 4.68 -4.79
CA GLY A 374 -12.84 5.36 -4.35
C GLY A 374 -13.36 6.37 -5.38
N ARG A 375 -12.48 7.13 -6.02
CA ARG A 375 -12.83 8.06 -7.12
C ARG A 375 -13.24 7.34 -8.39
N GLN A 376 -12.55 6.26 -8.75
CA GLN A 376 -12.89 5.45 -9.92
C GLN A 376 -14.29 4.85 -9.78
N PHE A 377 -14.59 4.28 -8.62
CA PHE A 377 -15.93 3.76 -8.33
C PHE A 377 -17.01 4.85 -8.47
N ALA A 378 -16.78 6.04 -7.88
CA ALA A 378 -17.71 7.15 -7.98
C ALA A 378 -17.86 7.64 -9.43
N HIS A 379 -16.79 7.66 -10.21
CA HIS A 379 -16.83 8.04 -11.62
C HIS A 379 -17.67 7.06 -12.45
N GLU A 380 -17.37 5.78 -12.37
CA GLU A 380 -18.02 4.75 -13.20
C GLU A 380 -19.50 4.56 -12.88
N ASN A 381 -19.89 4.71 -11.60
CA ASN A 381 -21.23 4.38 -11.16
C ASN A 381 -22.13 5.60 -10.90
N PHE A 382 -21.55 6.79 -10.73
CA PHE A 382 -22.29 8.00 -10.38
C PHE A 382 -21.94 9.21 -11.25
N GLY A 383 -21.06 9.04 -12.24
CA GLY A 383 -20.70 10.11 -13.18
C GLY A 383 -19.90 11.26 -12.56
N THR A 384 -19.20 11.06 -11.45
CA THR A 384 -18.31 12.06 -10.88
C THR A 384 -17.07 12.27 -11.78
N PRO A 385 -16.25 13.31 -11.57
CA PRO A 385 -15.02 13.49 -12.34
C PRO A 385 -14.09 12.27 -12.27
N THR A 386 -13.41 11.99 -13.39
CA THR A 386 -12.39 10.92 -13.48
C THR A 386 -11.28 11.14 -12.46
N PRO A 387 -10.71 10.08 -11.87
CA PRO A 387 -9.49 10.19 -11.09
C PRO A 387 -8.37 10.87 -11.87
N LEU A 388 -7.57 11.66 -11.17
CA LEU A 388 -6.44 12.35 -11.77
C LEU A 388 -5.36 11.36 -12.21
N GLU A 389 -4.70 11.66 -13.32
CA GLU A 389 -3.57 10.88 -13.80
C GLU A 389 -2.25 11.58 -13.48
N THR A 390 -1.27 10.81 -13.00
CA THR A 390 0.08 11.32 -12.82
C THR A 390 0.83 11.41 -14.14
N LEU A 391 1.75 12.38 -14.23
CA LEU A 391 2.69 12.43 -15.36
C LEU A 391 3.63 11.23 -15.31
N LYS A 392 3.58 10.38 -16.33
CA LYS A 392 4.36 9.14 -16.38
C LYS A 392 5.80 9.40 -16.85
N LEU A 393 6.76 8.95 -16.05
CA LEU A 393 8.19 8.98 -16.44
C LEU A 393 8.43 8.24 -17.78
N SER A 394 7.74 7.12 -17.99
CA SER A 394 7.83 6.35 -19.24
C SER A 394 7.44 7.17 -20.47
N HIS A 395 6.46 8.04 -20.40
CA HIS A 395 6.07 8.91 -21.53
C HIS A 395 7.18 9.91 -21.88
N ILE A 396 7.86 10.46 -20.85
CA ILE A 396 9.01 11.36 -21.06
C ILE A 396 10.16 10.60 -21.72
N VAL A 397 10.47 9.40 -21.24
CA VAL A 397 11.52 8.55 -21.79
C VAL A 397 11.23 8.21 -23.25
N ILE A 398 10.00 7.79 -23.58
CA ILE A 398 9.59 7.49 -24.97
C ILE A 398 9.73 8.74 -25.84
N LEU A 399 9.28 9.90 -25.40
CA LEU A 399 9.38 11.15 -26.14
C LEU A 399 10.85 11.51 -26.43
N LEU A 400 11.72 11.42 -25.43
CA LEU A 400 13.16 11.68 -25.59
C LEU A 400 13.82 10.71 -26.58
N LEU A 401 13.45 9.42 -26.56
CA LEU A 401 13.93 8.44 -27.52
C LEU A 401 13.47 8.76 -28.94
N ILE A 402 12.22 9.15 -29.14
CA ILE A 402 11.71 9.57 -30.45
C ILE A 402 12.49 10.79 -30.98
N VAL A 403 12.66 11.81 -30.14
CA VAL A 403 13.43 13.02 -30.50
C VAL A 403 14.87 12.65 -30.88
N PHE A 404 15.52 11.78 -30.11
CA PHE A 404 16.87 11.33 -30.36
C PHE A 404 16.99 10.59 -31.72
N VAL A 405 16.07 9.68 -32.00
CA VAL A 405 16.02 8.96 -33.28
C VAL A 405 15.82 9.92 -34.47
N VAL A 406 14.91 10.89 -34.32
CA VAL A 406 14.67 11.90 -35.39
C VAL A 406 15.91 12.78 -35.63
N LEU A 407 16.68 13.10 -34.59
CA LEU A 407 17.93 13.88 -34.75
C LEU A 407 19.07 13.10 -35.39
N ILE A 408 19.09 11.76 -35.23
CA ILE A 408 20.11 10.92 -35.87
C ILE A 408 19.78 10.69 -37.34
N ILE A 409 18.51 10.62 -37.73
CA ILE A 409 18.07 10.34 -39.10
C ILE A 409 18.17 11.62 -40.00
N LYS A 410 18.23 12.78 -39.41
CA LYS A 410 18.52 14.06 -40.08
C LYS A 410 20.01 14.31 -40.25
#